data_b492012696d173ac68211cee7464932c
#
_entry.id   b492012696d173ac68211cee7464932c
#
_cell.length_a   1.000
_cell.length_b   1.000
_cell.length_c   1.000
_cell.angle_alpha   90.00
_cell.angle_beta   90.00
_cell.angle_gamma   90.00
#
_symmetry.space_group_name_H-M   'P 1'
#
loop_
_entity.id
_entity.type
_entity.pdbx_description
1 polymer ?
#
loop_
_entity_poly.entity_id
_entity_poly.type
_entity_poly.pdbx_seq_one_letter_code
_entity_poly.pdbx_strand_id
1 'polypeptide(L)'
;MSCSSKHKIAVQGVLGCMILLLGFWHIRYSYANKLNNKACTMADSEKAMRTIEKAIKLNPMNPVYYANMGLLYAATDTAINLRNYMALSKVSSEALDKSLAYFHLANNMAPKNRLFSLNLGLLYALNGKYLKAKSFFEKAVENSDEEENVLLWALFCESHKQFVEAKRAFVKALIIAPYLLETDIYAKLEKHNYCYWIEIVENVVKILSVRKGDPINMAKLGSVLLYKGDKIEAEKLFIESLEVMCGLSRPWYALGQLAENKGDSIKAYIFYKRGMSLDSPITLSDRRNLINKNELTEYSLKSKALDIINTVSYTHLRAH
;
A
#
# COMPACT_ATOMS: atom_id res chain seq x y z
N MET A 1 -35.26 -37.60 42.25
CA MET A 1 -34.41 -36.95 41.22
C MET A 1 -33.03 -36.77 41.84
N SER A 2 -32.05 -37.47 41.31
CA SER A 2 -30.70 -37.48 41.86
C SER A 2 -29.98 -36.12 41.70
N CYS A 3 -29.12 -35.75 42.61
CA CYS A 3 -28.31 -34.53 42.61
C CYS A 3 -27.57 -34.30 41.28
N SER A 4 -27.24 -35.36 40.54
CA SER A 4 -26.64 -35.38 39.19
C SER A 4 -27.52 -34.75 38.10
N SER A 5 -28.86 -34.89 38.18
CA SER A 5 -29.79 -34.34 37.17
C SER A 5 -29.92 -32.81 37.30
N LYS A 6 -29.97 -32.28 38.52
CA LYS A 6 -30.02 -30.83 38.77
C LYS A 6 -28.76 -30.11 38.29
N HIS A 7 -27.56 -30.74 38.48
CA HIS A 7 -26.30 -30.17 37.98
C HIS A 7 -26.25 -30.11 36.45
N LYS A 8 -26.72 -31.15 35.77
CA LYS A 8 -26.76 -31.14 34.26
C LYS A 8 -27.67 -30.03 33.71
N ILE A 9 -28.84 -29.83 34.34
CA ILE A 9 -29.78 -28.77 33.91
C ILE A 9 -29.17 -27.38 34.15
N ALA A 10 -28.50 -27.16 35.29
CA ALA A 10 -27.83 -25.90 35.59
C ALA A 10 -26.69 -25.59 34.60
N VAL A 11 -25.87 -26.59 34.27
CA VAL A 11 -24.79 -26.44 33.30
C VAL A 11 -25.33 -26.15 31.89
N GLN A 12 -26.38 -26.81 31.47
CA GLN A 12 -27.04 -26.55 30.18
C GLN A 12 -27.65 -25.14 30.12
N GLY A 13 -28.23 -24.66 31.20
CA GLY A 13 -28.78 -23.30 31.33
C GLY A 13 -27.67 -22.24 31.20
N VAL A 14 -26.55 -22.43 31.91
CA VAL A 14 -25.38 -21.52 31.81
C VAL A 14 -24.80 -21.52 30.41
N LEU A 15 -24.66 -22.69 29.78
CA LEU A 15 -24.15 -22.78 28.40
C LEU A 15 -25.07 -22.09 27.41
N GLY A 16 -26.39 -22.26 27.54
CA GLY A 16 -27.39 -21.57 26.74
C GLY A 16 -27.31 -20.03 26.86
N CYS A 17 -27.20 -19.52 28.09
CA CYS A 17 -27.00 -18.10 28.33
C CYS A 17 -25.70 -17.57 27.73
N MET A 18 -24.60 -18.32 27.82
CA MET A 18 -23.33 -17.96 27.18
C MET A 18 -23.44 -17.87 25.66
N ILE A 19 -24.11 -18.84 25.02
CA ILE A 19 -24.31 -18.84 23.57
C ILE A 19 -25.15 -17.61 23.13
N LEU A 20 -26.21 -17.30 23.87
CA LEU A 20 -27.03 -16.12 23.57
C LEU A 20 -26.26 -14.81 23.74
N LEU A 21 -25.45 -14.70 24.78
CA LEU A 21 -24.58 -13.54 24.99
C LEU A 21 -23.54 -13.38 23.87
N LEU A 22 -22.88 -14.48 23.47
CA LEU A 22 -21.92 -14.48 22.37
C LEU A 22 -22.60 -14.10 21.05
N GLY A 23 -23.79 -14.65 20.78
CA GLY A 23 -24.59 -14.28 19.60
C GLY A 23 -24.97 -12.80 19.58
N PHE A 24 -25.41 -12.24 20.69
CA PHE A 24 -25.70 -10.82 20.83
C PHE A 24 -24.45 -9.95 20.60
N TRP A 25 -23.31 -10.34 21.18
CA TRP A 25 -22.03 -9.66 20.97
C TRP A 25 -21.62 -9.70 19.49
N HIS A 26 -21.78 -10.83 18.84
CA HIS A 26 -21.43 -10.99 17.43
C HIS A 26 -22.29 -10.09 16.52
N ILE A 27 -23.59 -10.04 16.75
CA ILE A 27 -24.50 -9.16 16.00
C ILE A 27 -24.15 -7.69 16.22
N ARG A 28 -23.92 -7.29 17.46
CA ARG A 28 -23.52 -5.94 17.83
C ARG A 28 -22.20 -5.52 17.15
N TYR A 29 -21.21 -6.40 17.18
CA TYR A 29 -19.92 -6.19 16.51
C TYR A 29 -20.06 -6.06 15.00
N SER A 30 -20.79 -6.97 14.37
CA SER A 30 -21.04 -6.95 12.92
C SER A 30 -21.76 -5.68 12.48
N TYR A 31 -22.74 -5.23 13.25
CA TYR A 31 -23.48 -3.99 12.97
C TYR A 31 -22.58 -2.75 13.13
N ALA A 32 -21.72 -2.70 14.14
CA ALA A 32 -20.74 -1.63 14.30
C ALA A 32 -19.79 -1.53 13.13
N ASN A 33 -19.27 -2.68 12.63
CA ASN A 33 -18.41 -2.72 11.42
C ASN A 33 -19.16 -2.22 10.18
N LYS A 34 -20.42 -2.60 9.98
CA LYS A 34 -21.25 -2.08 8.88
C LYS A 34 -21.40 -0.57 8.93
N LEU A 35 -21.64 0.00 10.13
CA LEU A 35 -21.72 1.45 10.31
C LEU A 35 -20.40 2.15 9.97
N ASN A 36 -19.27 1.62 10.45
CA ASN A 36 -17.96 2.16 10.13
C ASN A 36 -17.68 2.14 8.62
N ASN A 37 -17.89 0.99 7.97
CA ASN A 37 -17.67 0.87 6.52
C ASN A 37 -18.60 1.81 5.72
N LYS A 38 -19.86 1.95 6.15
CA LYS A 38 -20.78 2.91 5.55
C LYS A 38 -20.29 4.35 5.70
N ALA A 39 -19.77 4.72 6.87
CA ALA A 39 -19.25 6.06 7.12
C ALA A 39 -18.07 6.39 6.19
N CYS A 40 -17.15 5.42 5.97
CA CYS A 40 -15.99 5.60 5.09
C CYS A 40 -16.37 5.84 3.61
N THR A 41 -17.61 5.55 3.21
CA THR A 41 -18.10 5.79 1.84
C THR A 41 -19.01 7.02 1.71
N MET A 42 -19.26 7.74 2.81
CA MET A 42 -20.11 8.94 2.80
C MET A 42 -19.31 10.16 2.32
N ALA A 43 -19.91 10.94 1.42
CA ALA A 43 -19.36 12.23 1.00
C ALA A 43 -19.54 13.34 2.07
N ASP A 44 -20.56 13.22 2.92
CA ASP A 44 -20.85 14.15 3.99
C ASP A 44 -20.06 13.79 5.25
N SER A 45 -18.99 14.53 5.53
CA SER A 45 -18.07 14.29 6.65
C SER A 45 -18.77 14.35 8.00
N GLU A 46 -19.72 15.27 8.21
CA GLU A 46 -20.44 15.40 9.49
C GLU A 46 -21.33 14.18 9.75
N LYS A 47 -22.02 13.72 8.72
CA LYS A 47 -22.86 12.53 8.78
C LYS A 47 -22.01 11.26 8.95
N ALA A 48 -20.83 11.22 8.34
CA ALA A 48 -19.85 10.14 8.52
C ALA A 48 -19.37 10.09 9.97
N MET A 49 -18.98 11.22 10.57
CA MET A 49 -18.55 11.30 11.98
C MET A 49 -19.65 10.79 12.93
N ARG A 50 -20.90 11.28 12.79
CA ARG A 50 -22.02 10.79 13.59
C ARG A 50 -22.26 9.28 13.44
N THR A 51 -21.98 8.73 12.27
CA THR A 51 -22.13 7.29 12.00
C THR A 51 -21.02 6.48 12.66
N ILE A 52 -19.78 6.98 12.65
CA ILE A 52 -18.65 6.35 13.37
C ILE A 52 -18.84 6.43 14.88
N GLU A 53 -19.36 7.55 15.42
CA GLU A 53 -19.71 7.64 16.83
C GLU A 53 -20.68 6.55 17.29
N LYS A 54 -21.68 6.23 16.45
CA LYS A 54 -22.60 5.10 16.72
C LYS A 54 -21.84 3.77 16.69
N ALA A 55 -20.90 3.58 15.78
CA ALA A 55 -20.06 2.38 15.72
C ALA A 55 -19.19 2.25 16.99
N ILE A 56 -18.56 3.35 17.44
CA ILE A 56 -17.77 3.40 18.68
C ILE A 56 -18.64 3.05 19.90
N LYS A 57 -19.84 3.61 20.02
CA LYS A 57 -20.77 3.27 21.13
C LYS A 57 -21.15 1.79 21.14
N LEU A 58 -21.26 1.17 19.98
CA LEU A 58 -21.56 -0.27 19.86
C LEU A 58 -20.36 -1.14 20.16
N ASN A 59 -19.16 -0.76 19.72
CA ASN A 59 -17.93 -1.50 19.95
C ASN A 59 -16.75 -0.54 20.23
N PRO A 60 -16.59 -0.07 21.46
CA PRO A 60 -15.58 0.91 21.85
C PRO A 60 -14.15 0.35 21.82
N MET A 61 -13.99 -0.98 21.70
CA MET A 61 -12.67 -1.63 21.73
C MET A 61 -12.03 -1.79 20.34
N ASN A 62 -12.66 -1.28 19.27
CA ASN A 62 -12.10 -1.37 17.93
C ASN A 62 -11.28 -0.12 17.57
N PRO A 63 -9.95 -0.19 17.49
CA PRO A 63 -9.08 0.95 17.24
C PRO A 63 -9.31 1.59 15.85
N VAL A 64 -9.79 0.82 14.86
CA VAL A 64 -10.03 1.31 13.50
C VAL A 64 -11.08 2.41 13.46
N TYR A 65 -12.10 2.36 14.34
CA TYR A 65 -13.13 3.40 14.35
C TYR A 65 -12.57 4.73 14.81
N TYR A 66 -11.67 4.72 15.79
CA TYR A 66 -10.97 5.93 16.25
C TYR A 66 -10.03 6.46 15.16
N ALA A 67 -9.28 5.59 14.48
CA ALA A 67 -8.44 6.00 13.37
C ALA A 67 -9.25 6.66 12.25
N ASN A 68 -10.39 6.07 11.86
CA ASN A 68 -11.28 6.65 10.84
C ASN A 68 -11.89 7.99 11.31
N MET A 69 -12.22 8.15 12.59
CA MET A 69 -12.63 9.43 13.14
C MET A 69 -11.50 10.47 13.03
N GLY A 70 -10.26 10.07 13.34
CA GLY A 70 -9.09 10.93 13.16
C GLY A 70 -8.89 11.38 11.73
N LEU A 71 -9.09 10.49 10.74
CA LEU A 71 -9.03 10.82 9.31
C LEU A 71 -10.10 11.85 8.94
N LEU A 72 -11.32 11.71 9.41
CA LEU A 72 -12.41 12.66 9.14
C LEU A 72 -12.12 14.06 9.73
N TYR A 73 -11.52 14.15 10.92
CA TYR A 73 -11.10 15.43 11.49
C TYR A 73 -9.94 16.08 10.74
N ALA A 74 -9.05 15.31 10.13
CA ALA A 74 -8.02 15.85 9.26
C ALA A 74 -8.60 16.52 8.00
N ALA A 75 -9.95 16.57 7.86
CA ALA A 75 -10.72 17.19 6.78
C ALA A 75 -10.33 16.67 5.39
N THR A 76 -9.95 15.46 5.35
CA THR A 76 -9.57 14.83 4.11
C THR A 76 -10.64 13.85 3.73
N ASP A 77 -11.41 14.16 2.71
CA ASP A 77 -12.28 13.20 2.01
C ASP A 77 -11.45 12.04 1.43
N THR A 78 -10.16 12.05 1.68
CA THR A 78 -9.18 11.12 1.17
C THR A 78 -8.27 10.64 2.29
N ALA A 79 -7.99 9.34 2.31
CA ALA A 79 -7.00 8.78 3.22
C ALA A 79 -5.69 9.60 3.19
N ILE A 80 -5.09 9.84 4.34
CA ILE A 80 -3.76 10.46 4.43
C ILE A 80 -2.79 9.52 3.73
N ASN A 81 -2.46 9.84 2.50
CA ASN A 81 -1.52 9.11 1.66
C ASN A 81 -0.50 10.07 1.04
N LEU A 82 0.46 9.51 0.35
CA LEU A 82 1.55 10.26 -0.27
C LEU A 82 1.08 11.41 -1.17
N ARG A 83 -0.01 11.24 -1.92
CA ARG A 83 -0.55 12.27 -2.84
C ARG A 83 -1.11 13.45 -2.08
N ASN A 84 -1.72 13.19 -0.94
CA ASN A 84 -2.43 14.20 -0.17
C ASN A 84 -1.58 14.84 0.93
N TYR A 85 -0.40 14.29 1.23
CA TYR A 85 0.51 14.87 2.23
C TYR A 85 0.78 16.37 1.98
N MET A 86 1.01 16.76 0.73
CA MET A 86 1.23 18.15 0.34
C MET A 86 -0.06 19.00 0.38
N ALA A 87 -1.24 18.40 0.28
CA ALA A 87 -2.52 19.08 0.36
C ALA A 87 -2.98 19.32 1.81
N LEU A 88 -2.48 18.55 2.76
CA LEU A 88 -2.84 18.65 4.19
C LEU A 88 -2.35 19.93 4.88
N SER A 89 -1.51 20.73 4.23
CA SER A 89 -1.02 22.02 4.75
C SER A 89 -2.13 23.04 5.08
N LYS A 90 -3.38 22.74 4.73
CA LYS A 90 -4.56 23.61 4.96
C LYS A 90 -5.45 23.14 6.12
N VAL A 91 -5.08 22.11 6.86
CA VAL A 91 -5.86 21.63 8.01
C VAL A 91 -5.81 22.66 9.15
N SER A 92 -6.94 23.00 9.73
CA SER A 92 -6.98 23.92 10.88
C SER A 92 -6.30 23.29 12.10
N SER A 93 -5.71 24.12 12.97
CA SER A 93 -5.06 23.62 14.20
C SER A 93 -6.02 22.81 15.07
N GLU A 94 -7.27 23.22 15.19
CA GLU A 94 -8.28 22.51 15.99
C GLU A 94 -8.59 21.13 15.40
N ALA A 95 -8.77 21.04 14.08
CA ALA A 95 -9.02 19.76 13.40
C ALA A 95 -7.82 18.82 13.52
N LEU A 96 -6.60 19.37 13.42
CA LEU A 96 -5.36 18.63 13.58
C LEU A 96 -5.22 18.06 15.00
N ASP A 97 -5.53 18.86 16.04
CA ASP A 97 -5.45 18.40 17.43
C ASP A 97 -6.47 17.31 17.73
N LYS A 98 -7.70 17.44 17.20
CA LYS A 98 -8.73 16.38 17.31
C LYS A 98 -8.29 15.11 16.59
N SER A 99 -7.75 15.23 15.38
CA SER A 99 -7.22 14.10 14.62
C SER A 99 -6.11 13.37 15.40
N LEU A 100 -5.15 14.11 15.94
CA LEU A 100 -4.08 13.58 16.78
C LEU A 100 -4.63 12.83 18.01
N ALA A 101 -5.63 13.40 18.70
CA ALA A 101 -6.23 12.75 19.87
C ALA A 101 -6.85 11.39 19.51
N TYR A 102 -7.60 11.31 18.42
CA TYR A 102 -8.21 10.06 17.97
C TYR A 102 -7.18 9.03 17.50
N PHE A 103 -6.14 9.44 16.79
CA PHE A 103 -5.06 8.51 16.39
C PHE A 103 -4.25 8.04 17.60
N HIS A 104 -4.07 8.84 18.63
CA HIS A 104 -3.45 8.38 19.87
C HIS A 104 -4.30 7.32 20.58
N LEU A 105 -5.63 7.50 20.64
CA LEU A 105 -6.53 6.46 21.15
C LEU A 105 -6.39 5.16 20.36
N ALA A 106 -6.42 5.23 19.04
CA ALA A 106 -6.25 4.06 18.17
C ALA A 106 -4.88 3.37 18.38
N ASN A 107 -3.81 4.15 18.44
CA ASN A 107 -2.46 3.64 18.63
C ASN A 107 -2.24 3.04 20.03
N ASN A 108 -2.84 3.60 21.08
CA ASN A 108 -2.76 3.04 22.43
C ASN A 108 -3.47 1.68 22.52
N MET A 109 -4.56 1.50 21.78
CA MET A 109 -5.30 0.24 21.71
C MET A 109 -4.60 -0.81 20.87
N ALA A 110 -3.86 -0.40 19.84
CA ALA A 110 -3.13 -1.30 18.93
C ALA A 110 -1.73 -0.72 18.60
N PRO A 111 -0.79 -0.73 19.56
CA PRO A 111 0.51 -0.06 19.42
C PRO A 111 1.44 -0.68 18.36
N LYS A 112 1.14 -1.92 17.93
CA LYS A 112 1.87 -2.60 16.84
C LYS A 112 1.30 -2.31 15.45
N ASN A 113 0.20 -1.55 15.35
CA ASN A 113 -0.36 -1.18 14.06
C ASN A 113 0.45 -0.05 13.44
N ARG A 114 1.22 -0.38 12.41
CA ARG A 114 2.13 0.54 11.72
C ARG A 114 1.40 1.71 11.07
N LEU A 115 0.20 1.49 10.54
CA LEU A 115 -0.60 2.55 9.91
C LEU A 115 -0.99 3.65 10.90
N PHE A 116 -1.26 3.30 12.16
CA PHE A 116 -1.57 4.31 13.18
C PHE A 116 -0.32 5.13 13.52
N SER A 117 0.83 4.50 13.66
CA SER A 117 2.10 5.19 13.85
C SER A 117 2.45 6.07 12.63
N LEU A 118 2.25 5.58 11.41
CA LEU A 118 2.47 6.35 10.19
C LEU A 118 1.62 7.62 10.17
N ASN A 119 0.31 7.51 10.43
CA ASN A 119 -0.59 8.64 10.44
C ASN A 119 -0.23 9.64 11.56
N LEU A 120 0.17 9.17 12.75
CA LEU A 120 0.68 10.04 13.80
C LEU A 120 1.96 10.77 13.34
N GLY A 121 2.88 10.09 12.67
CA GLY A 121 4.07 10.69 12.08
C GLY A 121 3.72 11.83 11.12
N LEU A 122 2.79 11.59 10.19
CA LEU A 122 2.30 12.59 9.23
C LEU A 122 1.64 13.79 9.92
N LEU A 123 0.74 13.54 10.88
CA LEU A 123 0.04 14.60 11.61
C LEU A 123 1.00 15.45 12.45
N TYR A 124 2.00 14.84 13.09
CA TYR A 124 3.03 15.59 13.82
C TYR A 124 3.95 16.36 12.88
N ALA A 125 4.25 15.84 11.68
CA ALA A 125 5.00 16.57 10.67
C ALA A 125 4.23 17.83 10.22
N LEU A 126 2.93 17.72 9.97
CA LEU A 126 2.05 18.84 9.65
C LEU A 126 1.97 19.88 10.78
N ASN A 127 2.04 19.42 12.04
CA ASN A 127 2.05 20.28 13.23
C ASN A 127 3.47 20.88 13.51
N GLY A 128 4.43 20.68 12.64
CA GLY A 128 5.80 21.16 12.83
C GLY A 128 6.56 20.50 13.99
N LYS A 129 6.01 19.44 14.60
CA LYS A 129 6.61 18.74 15.74
C LYS A 129 7.58 17.66 15.27
N TYR A 130 8.69 18.06 14.67
CA TYR A 130 9.66 17.19 14.00
C TYR A 130 10.08 15.95 14.81
N LEU A 131 10.51 16.11 16.07
CA LEU A 131 11.01 14.99 16.89
C LEU A 131 9.94 13.93 17.16
N LYS A 132 8.68 14.37 17.36
CA LYS A 132 7.56 13.43 17.52
C LYS A 132 7.24 12.74 16.19
N ALA A 133 7.20 13.49 15.08
CA ALA A 133 7.00 12.92 13.76
C ALA A 133 8.05 11.86 13.46
N LYS A 134 9.34 12.17 13.68
CA LYS A 134 10.46 11.23 13.49
C LYS A 134 10.25 9.94 14.28
N SER A 135 9.95 10.03 15.58
CA SER A 135 9.74 8.84 16.43
C SER A 135 8.59 7.94 15.94
N PHE A 136 7.50 8.54 15.45
CA PHE A 136 6.39 7.76 14.93
C PHE A 136 6.65 7.16 13.54
N PHE A 137 7.35 7.87 12.67
CA PHE A 137 7.79 7.32 11.39
C PHE A 137 8.76 6.15 11.59
N GLU A 138 9.76 6.28 12.49
CA GLU A 138 10.69 5.19 12.80
C GLU A 138 9.94 3.92 13.25
N LYS A 139 8.95 4.05 14.13
CA LYS A 139 8.08 2.93 14.54
C LYS A 139 7.29 2.34 13.37
N ALA A 140 6.79 3.17 12.47
CA ALA A 140 6.01 2.72 11.31
C ALA A 140 6.87 1.92 10.31
N VAL A 141 8.14 2.30 10.12
CA VAL A 141 9.05 1.66 9.15
C VAL A 141 9.92 0.57 9.78
N GLU A 142 9.90 0.41 11.09
CA GLU A 142 10.60 -0.67 11.79
C GLU A 142 10.04 -2.01 11.32
N ASN A 143 10.89 -2.82 10.69
CA ASN A 143 10.51 -4.11 10.10
C ASN A 143 9.35 -4.03 9.10
N SER A 144 9.15 -2.88 8.44
CA SER A 144 8.14 -2.73 7.40
C SER A 144 8.67 -3.23 6.06
N ASP A 145 7.84 -4.03 5.38
CA ASP A 145 8.01 -4.43 3.98
C ASP A 145 7.05 -3.63 3.06
N GLU A 146 6.35 -2.65 3.60
CA GLU A 146 5.45 -1.76 2.86
C GLU A 146 6.24 -0.57 2.33
N GLU A 147 6.40 -0.52 1.01
CA GLU A 147 7.19 0.51 0.31
C GLU A 147 6.65 1.94 0.55
N GLU A 148 5.33 2.11 0.61
CA GLU A 148 4.71 3.42 0.86
C GLU A 148 5.15 4.03 2.19
N ASN A 149 5.19 3.22 3.25
CA ASN A 149 5.59 3.68 4.58
C ASN A 149 7.06 4.13 4.58
N VAL A 150 7.91 3.33 3.93
CA VAL A 150 9.34 3.61 3.83
C VAL A 150 9.60 4.85 2.96
N LEU A 151 8.83 5.00 1.87
CA LEU A 151 8.92 6.16 0.98
C LEU A 151 8.48 7.45 1.68
N LEU A 152 7.38 7.42 2.43
CA LEU A 152 6.94 8.58 3.24
C LEU A 152 8.00 9.01 4.25
N TRP A 153 8.64 8.06 4.91
CA TRP A 153 9.76 8.33 5.80
C TRP A 153 10.94 8.95 5.06
N ALA A 154 11.30 8.43 3.88
CA ALA A 154 12.37 8.97 3.06
C ALA A 154 12.11 10.43 2.66
N LEU A 155 10.90 10.75 2.19
CA LEU A 155 10.48 12.10 1.81
C LEU A 155 10.45 13.06 3.01
N PHE A 156 10.00 12.57 4.17
CA PHE A 156 10.04 13.35 5.41
C PHE A 156 11.48 13.70 5.80
N CYS A 157 12.40 12.72 5.79
CA CYS A 157 13.81 12.95 6.08
C CYS A 157 14.43 13.94 5.09
N GLU A 158 14.15 13.82 3.80
CA GLU A 158 14.66 14.70 2.76
C GLU A 158 14.17 16.15 2.95
N SER A 159 12.88 16.34 3.17
CA SER A 159 12.29 17.67 3.39
C SER A 159 12.89 18.39 4.61
N HIS A 160 13.41 17.63 5.58
CA HIS A 160 14.07 18.14 6.77
C HIS A 160 15.62 18.08 6.69
N LYS A 161 16.17 17.91 5.48
CA LYS A 161 17.63 17.89 5.20
C LYS A 161 18.40 16.79 5.96
N GLN A 162 17.71 15.71 6.32
CA GLN A 162 18.31 14.51 6.92
C GLN A 162 18.74 13.55 5.81
N PHE A 163 19.71 13.97 4.99
CA PHE A 163 20.04 13.30 3.73
C PHE A 163 20.58 11.86 3.91
N VAL A 164 21.25 11.57 5.03
CA VAL A 164 21.77 10.22 5.29
C VAL A 164 20.63 9.24 5.53
N GLU A 165 19.67 9.60 6.37
CA GLU A 165 18.49 8.82 6.69
C GLU A 165 17.58 8.70 5.45
N ALA A 166 17.37 9.82 4.74
CA ALA A 166 16.59 9.83 3.51
C ALA A 166 17.15 8.85 2.47
N LYS A 167 18.46 8.87 2.22
CA LYS A 167 19.13 7.96 1.31
C LYS A 167 18.94 6.51 1.69
N ARG A 168 19.14 6.15 2.97
CA ARG A 168 18.91 4.79 3.47
C ARG A 168 17.47 4.34 3.25
N ALA A 169 16.51 5.23 3.50
CA ALA A 169 15.09 4.94 3.33
C ALA A 169 14.71 4.81 1.85
N PHE A 170 15.22 5.67 0.96
CA PHE A 170 15.01 5.52 -0.49
C PHE A 170 15.58 4.21 -1.02
N VAL A 171 16.81 3.84 -0.62
CA VAL A 171 17.41 2.56 -0.98
C VAL A 171 16.53 1.40 -0.51
N LYS A 172 16.04 1.44 0.74
CA LYS A 172 15.15 0.40 1.27
C LYS A 172 13.84 0.32 0.48
N ALA A 173 13.21 1.46 0.18
CA ALA A 173 11.96 1.50 -0.61
C ALA A 173 12.15 0.89 -2.00
N LEU A 174 13.26 1.21 -2.66
CA LEU A 174 13.58 0.68 -4.00
C LEU A 174 13.96 -0.80 -4.01
N ILE A 175 14.55 -1.31 -2.93
CA ILE A 175 14.78 -2.76 -2.78
C ILE A 175 13.44 -3.50 -2.61
N ILE A 176 12.49 -2.91 -1.90
CA ILE A 176 11.15 -3.49 -1.75
C ILE A 176 10.42 -3.43 -3.10
N ALA A 177 10.38 -2.26 -3.72
CA ALA A 177 9.55 -1.96 -4.89
C ALA A 177 10.31 -1.12 -5.95
N PRO A 178 11.12 -1.74 -6.81
CA PRO A 178 11.88 -1.05 -7.87
C PRO A 178 11.01 -0.25 -8.85
N TYR A 179 9.75 -0.63 -9.04
CA TYR A 179 8.82 0.08 -9.92
C TYR A 179 8.56 1.53 -9.50
N LEU A 180 8.89 1.88 -8.26
CA LEU A 180 8.82 3.26 -7.79
C LEU A 180 9.72 4.20 -8.61
N LEU A 181 10.79 3.69 -9.24
CA LEU A 181 11.65 4.45 -10.15
C LEU A 181 10.90 5.06 -11.34
N GLU A 182 9.78 4.46 -11.73
CA GLU A 182 8.95 4.90 -12.84
C GLU A 182 7.90 5.95 -12.42
N THR A 183 7.88 6.35 -11.14
CA THR A 183 6.89 7.30 -10.62
C THR A 183 7.35 8.76 -10.73
N ASP A 184 6.39 9.69 -10.82
CA ASP A 184 6.66 11.13 -10.87
C ASP A 184 7.46 11.65 -9.67
N ILE A 185 7.36 10.97 -8.52
CA ILE A 185 8.10 11.34 -7.31
C ILE A 185 9.59 11.21 -7.56
N TYR A 186 10.00 10.06 -8.09
CA TYR A 186 11.40 9.77 -8.36
C TYR A 186 11.94 10.57 -9.54
N ALA A 187 11.14 10.81 -10.56
CA ALA A 187 11.52 11.70 -11.66
C ALA A 187 11.79 13.14 -11.17
N LYS A 188 11.03 13.62 -10.18
CA LYS A 188 11.29 14.93 -9.55
C LYS A 188 12.57 14.92 -8.72
N LEU A 189 12.81 13.88 -7.92
CA LEU A 189 14.03 13.74 -7.11
C LEU A 189 15.29 13.68 -7.98
N GLU A 190 15.26 12.90 -9.05
CA GLU A 190 16.34 12.80 -10.03
C GLU A 190 16.68 14.18 -10.63
N LYS A 191 15.64 14.94 -11.02
CA LYS A 191 15.79 16.27 -11.61
C LYS A 191 16.39 17.28 -10.62
N HIS A 192 16.08 17.17 -9.31
CA HIS A 192 16.55 18.11 -8.32
C HIS A 192 17.97 17.84 -7.85
N ASN A 193 18.42 16.58 -7.78
CA ASN A 193 19.76 16.22 -7.34
C ASN A 193 20.24 14.91 -7.98
N TYR A 194 20.63 15.01 -9.25
CA TYR A 194 21.03 13.87 -10.06
C TYR A 194 22.17 13.02 -9.45
N CYS A 195 23.22 13.65 -8.91
CA CYS A 195 24.34 12.92 -8.31
C CYS A 195 23.91 12.10 -7.08
N TYR A 196 23.10 12.68 -6.22
CA TYR A 196 22.54 12.00 -5.05
C TYR A 196 21.65 10.81 -5.46
N TRP A 197 20.87 11.00 -6.56
CA TRP A 197 19.99 10.00 -7.07
C TRP A 197 20.75 8.81 -7.67
N ILE A 198 21.79 9.07 -8.48
CA ILE A 198 22.65 8.00 -9.02
C ILE A 198 23.20 7.14 -7.89
N GLU A 199 23.70 7.75 -6.83
CA GLU A 199 24.28 7.03 -5.69
C GLU A 199 23.25 6.12 -5.00
N ILE A 200 21.99 6.56 -4.89
CA ILE A 200 20.90 5.74 -4.36
C ILE A 200 20.68 4.50 -5.27
N VAL A 201 20.54 4.71 -6.57
CA VAL A 201 20.30 3.64 -7.54
C VAL A 201 21.46 2.65 -7.59
N GLU A 202 22.70 3.12 -7.54
CA GLU A 202 23.90 2.27 -7.50
C GLU A 202 23.97 1.41 -6.23
N ASN A 203 23.60 1.97 -5.08
CA ASN A 203 23.50 1.19 -3.85
C ASN A 203 22.43 0.09 -3.95
N VAL A 204 21.28 0.38 -4.57
CA VAL A 204 20.23 -0.63 -4.82
C VAL A 204 20.78 -1.76 -5.71
N VAL A 205 21.44 -1.42 -6.82
CA VAL A 205 22.07 -2.39 -7.72
C VAL A 205 23.07 -3.26 -6.95
N LYS A 206 23.96 -2.64 -6.16
CA LYS A 206 24.95 -3.35 -5.35
C LYS A 206 24.32 -4.35 -4.39
N ILE A 207 23.26 -3.95 -3.66
CA ILE A 207 22.60 -4.81 -2.67
C ILE A 207 21.86 -5.97 -3.35
N LEU A 208 21.13 -5.70 -4.44
CA LEU A 208 20.40 -6.74 -5.17
C LEU A 208 21.35 -7.73 -5.89
N SER A 209 22.52 -7.26 -6.36
CA SER A 209 23.51 -8.09 -7.03
C SER A 209 24.13 -9.15 -6.11
N VAL A 210 24.21 -8.91 -4.81
CA VAL A 210 24.73 -9.89 -3.83
C VAL A 210 23.80 -11.12 -3.72
N ARG A 211 22.50 -10.96 -4.04
CA ARG A 211 21.47 -12.01 -3.89
C ARG A 211 20.97 -12.55 -5.23
N LYS A 212 21.85 -12.66 -6.22
CA LYS A 212 21.52 -13.12 -7.60
C LYS A 212 20.90 -14.53 -7.70
N GLY A 213 20.98 -15.36 -6.67
CA GLY A 213 20.37 -16.70 -6.68
C GLY A 213 18.86 -16.73 -6.41
N ASP A 214 18.28 -15.63 -5.96
CA ASP A 214 16.83 -15.52 -5.68
C ASP A 214 16.12 -14.93 -6.90
N PRO A 215 15.14 -15.64 -7.50
CA PRO A 215 14.43 -15.18 -8.69
C PRO A 215 13.69 -13.86 -8.50
N ILE A 216 13.21 -13.58 -7.30
CA ILE A 216 12.56 -12.31 -6.98
C ILE A 216 13.59 -11.17 -7.01
N ASN A 217 14.78 -11.38 -6.44
CA ASN A 217 15.84 -10.37 -6.47
C ASN A 217 16.42 -10.19 -7.88
N MET A 218 16.50 -11.25 -8.70
CA MET A 218 16.86 -11.13 -10.12
C MET A 218 15.87 -10.25 -10.88
N ALA A 219 14.56 -10.48 -10.69
CA ALA A 219 13.51 -9.67 -11.29
C ALA A 219 13.57 -8.20 -10.85
N LYS A 220 13.83 -7.96 -9.56
CA LYS A 220 14.02 -6.62 -9.01
C LYS A 220 15.25 -5.92 -9.57
N LEU A 221 16.38 -6.62 -9.64
CA LEU A 221 17.61 -6.10 -10.25
C LEU A 221 17.41 -5.78 -11.72
N GLY A 222 16.76 -6.67 -12.47
CA GLY A 222 16.39 -6.43 -13.86
C GLY A 222 15.57 -5.15 -14.05
N SER A 223 14.61 -4.87 -13.15
CA SER A 223 13.82 -3.64 -13.19
C SER A 223 14.68 -2.38 -12.96
N VAL A 224 15.63 -2.43 -12.02
CA VAL A 224 16.55 -1.31 -11.77
C VAL A 224 17.49 -1.08 -12.94
N LEU A 225 18.03 -2.15 -13.53
CA LEU A 225 18.92 -2.06 -14.70
C LEU A 225 18.17 -1.57 -15.95
N LEU A 226 16.92 -1.98 -16.12
CA LEU A 226 16.05 -1.46 -17.19
C LEU A 226 15.87 0.05 -17.07
N TYR A 227 15.62 0.56 -15.87
CA TYR A 227 15.54 1.99 -15.58
C TYR A 227 16.87 2.71 -15.91
N LYS A 228 18.01 2.11 -15.55
CA LYS A 228 19.36 2.65 -15.92
C LYS A 228 19.65 2.63 -17.42
N GLY A 229 18.83 1.99 -18.23
CA GLY A 229 19.00 1.83 -19.66
C GLY A 229 19.81 0.59 -20.07
N ASP A 230 20.24 -0.23 -19.14
CA ASP A 230 20.93 -1.50 -19.42
C ASP A 230 19.90 -2.60 -19.77
N LYS A 231 19.35 -2.46 -20.99
CA LYS A 231 18.27 -3.33 -21.49
C LYS A 231 18.72 -4.78 -21.68
N ILE A 232 20.00 -5.01 -22.02
CA ILE A 232 20.53 -6.34 -22.33
C ILE A 232 20.61 -7.19 -21.06
N GLU A 233 21.28 -6.67 -20.02
CA GLU A 233 21.40 -7.40 -18.76
C GLU A 233 20.05 -7.49 -18.03
N ALA A 234 19.19 -6.47 -18.16
CA ALA A 234 17.84 -6.52 -17.62
C ALA A 234 17.03 -7.67 -18.24
N GLU A 235 17.02 -7.79 -19.58
CA GLU A 235 16.32 -8.86 -20.30
C GLU A 235 16.80 -10.25 -19.86
N LYS A 236 18.12 -10.43 -19.76
CA LYS A 236 18.74 -11.67 -19.30
C LYS A 236 18.28 -12.04 -17.89
N LEU A 237 18.31 -11.09 -16.94
CA LEU A 237 17.87 -11.32 -15.56
C LEU A 237 16.37 -11.65 -15.46
N PHE A 238 15.52 -11.04 -16.28
CA PHE A 238 14.11 -11.39 -16.33
C PHE A 238 13.90 -12.82 -16.83
N ILE A 239 14.62 -13.24 -17.87
CA ILE A 239 14.56 -14.62 -18.37
C ILE A 239 15.05 -15.59 -17.31
N GLU A 240 16.23 -15.38 -16.72
CA GLU A 240 16.78 -16.22 -15.66
C GLU A 240 15.83 -16.33 -14.45
N SER A 241 15.20 -15.22 -14.06
CA SER A 241 14.22 -15.23 -12.97
C SER A 241 12.99 -16.08 -13.28
N LEU A 242 12.52 -16.05 -14.53
CA LEU A 242 11.36 -16.82 -14.99
C LEU A 242 11.68 -18.31 -15.22
N GLU A 243 12.91 -18.66 -15.54
CA GLU A 243 13.37 -20.06 -15.61
C GLU A 243 13.27 -20.75 -14.24
N VAL A 244 13.55 -19.99 -13.16
CA VAL A 244 13.44 -20.50 -11.78
C VAL A 244 12.01 -20.37 -11.25
N MET A 245 11.32 -19.25 -11.51
CA MET A 245 9.98 -18.94 -11.01
C MET A 245 9.10 -18.32 -12.09
N CYS A 246 8.48 -19.14 -12.91
CA CYS A 246 7.63 -18.71 -14.03
C CYS A 246 6.33 -17.99 -13.62
N GLY A 247 5.98 -18.01 -12.33
CA GLY A 247 4.79 -17.39 -11.77
C GLY A 247 4.90 -15.89 -11.45
N LEU A 248 6.05 -15.26 -11.72
CA LEU A 248 6.23 -13.83 -11.51
C LEU A 248 5.63 -13.05 -12.68
N SER A 249 4.58 -12.25 -12.45
CA SER A 249 3.91 -11.48 -13.52
C SER A 249 4.79 -10.32 -14.04
N ARG A 250 5.50 -9.64 -13.15
CA ARG A 250 6.27 -8.44 -13.48
C ARG A 250 7.40 -8.66 -14.52
N PRO A 251 8.25 -9.69 -14.45
CA PRO A 251 9.21 -9.98 -15.52
C PRO A 251 8.54 -10.18 -16.88
N TRP A 252 7.36 -10.79 -16.95
CA TRP A 252 6.62 -10.93 -18.19
C TRP A 252 6.22 -9.59 -18.78
N TYR A 253 5.73 -8.65 -17.97
CA TYR A 253 5.41 -7.29 -18.43
C TYR A 253 6.66 -6.55 -18.91
N ALA A 254 7.77 -6.66 -18.19
CA ALA A 254 9.02 -6.02 -18.57
C ALA A 254 9.59 -6.58 -19.91
N LEU A 255 9.53 -7.90 -20.10
CA LEU A 255 9.89 -8.52 -21.38
C LEU A 255 8.95 -8.09 -22.51
N GLY A 256 7.65 -7.93 -22.22
CA GLY A 256 6.68 -7.37 -23.16
C GLY A 256 7.06 -5.95 -23.61
N GLN A 257 7.40 -5.08 -22.69
CA GLN A 257 7.87 -3.73 -22.96
C GLN A 257 9.18 -3.70 -23.76
N LEU A 258 10.12 -4.59 -23.44
CA LEU A 258 11.36 -4.71 -24.19
C LEU A 258 11.13 -5.19 -25.64
N ALA A 259 10.23 -6.15 -25.85
CA ALA A 259 9.85 -6.62 -27.18
C ALA A 259 9.14 -5.52 -27.98
N GLU A 260 8.22 -4.78 -27.36
CA GLU A 260 7.54 -3.63 -27.97
C GLU A 260 8.56 -2.57 -28.43
N ASN A 261 9.53 -2.23 -27.57
CA ASN A 261 10.60 -1.28 -27.91
C ASN A 261 11.50 -1.75 -29.05
N LYS A 262 11.59 -3.07 -29.27
CA LYS A 262 12.30 -3.68 -30.42
C LYS A 262 11.42 -3.78 -31.69
N GLY A 263 10.14 -3.39 -31.61
CA GLY A 263 9.16 -3.51 -32.71
C GLY A 263 8.58 -4.93 -32.89
N ASP A 264 8.87 -5.86 -31.98
CA ASP A 264 8.35 -7.24 -32.02
C ASP A 264 7.00 -7.34 -31.32
N SER A 265 5.94 -6.90 -32.00
CA SER A 265 4.58 -6.88 -31.47
C SER A 265 4.04 -8.27 -31.11
N ILE A 266 4.49 -9.33 -31.79
CA ILE A 266 4.04 -10.70 -31.53
C ILE A 266 4.59 -11.18 -30.20
N LYS A 267 5.90 -11.02 -29.95
CA LYS A 267 6.51 -11.36 -28.67
C LYS A 267 5.95 -10.48 -27.55
N ALA A 268 5.77 -9.18 -27.78
CA ALA A 268 5.16 -8.27 -26.82
C ALA A 268 3.78 -8.78 -26.38
N TYR A 269 2.93 -9.15 -27.35
CA TYR A 269 1.61 -9.75 -27.09
C TYR A 269 1.68 -11.01 -26.22
N ILE A 270 2.58 -11.95 -26.58
CA ILE A 270 2.73 -13.21 -25.84
C ILE A 270 3.14 -12.95 -24.39
N PHE A 271 4.12 -12.08 -24.19
CA PHE A 271 4.63 -11.75 -22.86
C PHE A 271 3.58 -11.01 -22.01
N TYR A 272 2.90 -10.00 -22.55
CA TYR A 272 1.84 -9.29 -21.85
C TYR A 272 0.66 -10.20 -21.48
N LYS A 273 0.22 -11.05 -22.44
CA LYS A 273 -0.83 -12.04 -22.18
C LYS A 273 -0.44 -13.00 -21.04
N ARG A 274 0.83 -13.43 -20.98
CA ARG A 274 1.31 -14.28 -19.91
C ARG A 274 1.31 -13.55 -18.57
N GLY A 275 1.85 -12.33 -18.51
CA GLY A 275 1.82 -11.50 -17.30
C GLY A 275 0.41 -11.30 -16.76
N MET A 276 -0.54 -10.96 -17.64
CA MET A 276 -1.95 -10.78 -17.26
C MET A 276 -2.60 -12.06 -16.74
N SER A 277 -2.24 -13.22 -17.26
CA SER A 277 -2.80 -14.50 -16.79
C SER A 277 -2.34 -14.89 -15.38
N LEU A 278 -1.25 -14.31 -14.91
CA LEU A 278 -0.68 -14.54 -13.57
C LEU A 278 -1.18 -13.55 -12.53
N ASP A 279 -1.68 -12.40 -12.97
CA ASP A 279 -2.28 -11.44 -12.06
C ASP A 279 -3.67 -11.91 -11.61
N SER A 280 -3.98 -11.71 -10.33
CA SER A 280 -5.33 -11.93 -9.84
C SER A 280 -6.33 -11.07 -10.61
N PRO A 281 -7.54 -11.58 -10.94
CA PRO A 281 -8.54 -10.78 -11.62
C PRO A 281 -8.87 -9.55 -10.79
N ILE A 282 -8.55 -8.38 -11.33
CA ILE A 282 -8.84 -7.09 -10.70
C ILE A 282 -10.35 -6.89 -10.77
N THR A 283 -11.03 -6.88 -9.64
CA THR A 283 -12.46 -6.59 -9.57
C THR A 283 -12.72 -5.11 -9.91
N LEU A 284 -13.96 -4.79 -10.37
CA LEU A 284 -14.35 -3.40 -10.65
C LEU A 284 -14.26 -2.48 -9.43
N SER A 285 -14.39 -3.03 -8.20
CA SER A 285 -14.17 -2.31 -6.94
C SER A 285 -12.70 -1.96 -6.74
N ASP A 286 -11.79 -2.87 -7.12
CA ASP A 286 -10.36 -2.65 -7.02
C ASP A 286 -9.89 -1.59 -8.00
N ARG A 287 -10.52 -1.49 -9.20
CA ARG A 287 -10.22 -0.41 -10.17
C ARG A 287 -10.44 0.99 -9.60
N ARG A 288 -11.50 1.21 -8.80
CA ARG A 288 -11.73 2.52 -8.15
C ARG A 288 -10.69 2.82 -7.06
N ASN A 289 -10.27 1.79 -6.33
CA ASN A 289 -9.22 1.91 -5.32
C ASN A 289 -7.83 2.09 -5.94
N LEU A 290 -7.57 1.51 -7.12
CA LEU A 290 -6.34 1.64 -7.91
C LEU A 290 -6.15 3.06 -8.46
N ILE A 291 -7.22 3.75 -8.83
CA ILE A 291 -7.17 5.16 -9.29
C ILE A 291 -6.71 6.08 -8.14
N ASN A 292 -6.98 5.71 -6.90
CA ASN A 292 -6.58 6.46 -5.70
C ASN A 292 -5.23 6.04 -5.11
N LYS A 293 -4.65 4.91 -5.54
CA LYS A 293 -3.32 4.45 -5.15
C LYS A 293 -2.32 4.70 -6.28
N ASN A 294 -1.06 4.97 -5.94
CA ASN A 294 0.05 5.18 -6.88
C ASN A 294 0.40 3.96 -7.79
N GLU A 295 -0.53 3.06 -8.02
CA GLU A 295 -0.42 1.93 -8.96
C GLU A 295 -0.60 2.36 -10.43
N LEU A 296 -0.53 3.68 -10.71
CA LEU A 296 -0.68 4.24 -12.05
C LEU A 296 0.32 3.66 -13.07
N THR A 297 1.53 3.32 -12.64
CA THR A 297 2.53 2.71 -13.52
C THR A 297 2.20 1.27 -13.87
N GLU A 298 1.78 0.47 -12.90
CA GLU A 298 1.35 -0.90 -13.14
C GLU A 298 0.02 -0.96 -13.89
N TYR A 299 -0.90 -0.03 -13.57
CA TYR A 299 -2.14 0.14 -14.31
C TYR A 299 -1.91 0.63 -15.74
N SER A 300 -0.97 1.55 -15.98
CA SER A 300 -0.64 2.03 -17.34
C SER A 300 -0.02 0.91 -18.18
N LEU A 301 0.84 0.07 -17.61
CA LEU A 301 1.40 -1.10 -18.27
C LEU A 301 0.32 -2.15 -18.58
N LYS A 302 -0.59 -2.43 -17.63
CA LYS A 302 -1.72 -3.34 -17.84
C LYS A 302 -2.70 -2.80 -18.88
N SER A 303 -2.96 -1.48 -18.90
CA SER A 303 -3.82 -0.84 -19.91
C SER A 303 -3.19 -0.91 -21.30
N LYS A 304 -1.90 -0.58 -21.43
CA LYS A 304 -1.14 -0.74 -22.67
C LYS A 304 -1.10 -2.19 -23.15
N ALA A 305 -0.88 -3.14 -22.24
CA ALA A 305 -0.91 -4.55 -22.56
C ALA A 305 -2.27 -4.99 -23.10
N LEU A 306 -3.37 -4.51 -22.53
CA LEU A 306 -4.74 -4.75 -23.02
C LEU A 306 -4.96 -4.19 -24.41
N ASP A 307 -4.49 -2.97 -24.68
CA ASP A 307 -4.63 -2.32 -25.98
C ASP A 307 -3.87 -3.10 -27.07
N ILE A 308 -2.66 -3.55 -26.76
CA ILE A 308 -1.86 -4.39 -27.68
C ILE A 308 -2.51 -5.75 -27.90
N ILE A 309 -2.99 -6.41 -26.83
CA ILE A 309 -3.70 -7.70 -26.92
C ILE A 309 -4.93 -7.57 -27.81
N ASN A 310 -5.73 -6.53 -27.61
CA ASN A 310 -6.94 -6.30 -28.40
C ASN A 310 -6.60 -6.00 -29.87
N THR A 311 -5.56 -5.19 -30.13
CA THR A 311 -5.14 -4.83 -31.48
C THR A 311 -4.63 -6.03 -32.26
N VAL A 312 -3.76 -6.87 -31.64
CA VAL A 312 -3.19 -8.06 -32.30
C VAL A 312 -4.29 -9.14 -32.50
N SER A 313 -5.18 -9.34 -31.52
CA SER A 313 -6.30 -10.27 -31.68
C SER A 313 -7.24 -9.87 -32.81
N TYR A 314 -7.51 -8.57 -32.98
CA TYR A 314 -8.36 -8.06 -34.06
C TYR A 314 -7.73 -8.22 -35.44
N THR A 315 -6.40 -8.02 -35.56
CA THR A 315 -5.69 -8.21 -36.83
C THR A 315 -5.60 -9.68 -37.23
N HIS A 316 -5.43 -10.61 -36.28
CA HIS A 316 -5.44 -12.04 -36.53
C HIS A 316 -6.83 -12.57 -36.97
N LEU A 317 -7.91 -12.04 -36.40
CA LEU A 317 -9.29 -12.39 -36.79
C LEU A 317 -9.69 -11.89 -38.19
N ARG A 318 -8.99 -10.86 -38.72
CA ARG A 318 -9.22 -10.35 -40.09
C ARG A 318 -8.35 -11.04 -41.16
N ALA A 319 -7.31 -11.74 -40.76
CA ALA A 319 -6.41 -12.45 -41.67
C ALA A 319 -6.84 -13.91 -41.96
N HIS A 320 -7.94 -14.37 -41.39
CA HIS A 320 -8.65 -15.60 -41.65
C HIS A 320 -10.09 -15.30 -42.03
#